data_ffb1cd86b7a3912dbc4aabfec2224b87
#
_entry.id   ffb1cd86b7a3912dbc4aabfec2224b87
#
_cell.length_a   1.000
_cell.length_b   1.000
_cell.length_c   1.000
_cell.angle_alpha   90.00
_cell.angle_beta   90.00
_cell.angle_gamma   90.00
#
_symmetry.space_group_name_H-M   'P 1'
#
loop_
_entity.id
_entity.type
_entity.pdbx_description
1 polymer ?
#
loop_
_entity_poly.entity_id
_entity_poly.type
_entity_poly.pdbx_seq_one_letter_code
_entity_poly.pdbx_strand_id
1 'polypeptide(L)'
;MLIVEPRVVKLSTRTEIDVRRNLPHARLRRIGAWVFLDHFGPTAQVDGMKVASHPHTGLQTVTWPFAGRVHHADSIGTQQVLEPGEVNLMTAGLGIAHSEVSLVGSAALHAAQLWLALPSNVRNMAPSFEHHADLPVKTIGAATMKVFIGEHLGTKSPASVYSPLIGAE
;
A
#
# COMPACT_ATOMS: atom_id res chain seq x y z
N MET A 1 -12.12 10.77 20.90
CA MET A 1 -11.25 10.46 19.74
C MET A 1 -10.17 9.49 20.21
N LEU A 2 -9.95 8.36 19.50
CA LEU A 2 -8.84 7.44 19.79
C LEU A 2 -7.63 7.88 18.96
N ILE A 3 -6.52 8.20 19.62
CA ILE A 3 -5.23 8.43 19.00
C ILE A 3 -4.38 7.18 19.26
N VAL A 4 -3.77 6.65 18.23
CA VAL A 4 -2.91 5.45 18.26
C VAL A 4 -1.52 5.85 17.81
N GLU A 5 -0.55 5.77 18.71
CA GLU A 5 0.85 6.02 18.38
C GLU A 5 1.43 4.83 17.61
N PRO A 6 2.15 5.06 16.50
CA PRO A 6 2.75 4.00 15.74
C PRO A 6 3.87 3.30 16.54
N ARG A 7 4.05 2.01 16.27
CA ARG A 7 5.21 1.27 16.78
C ARG A 7 6.32 1.30 15.73
N VAL A 8 7.53 1.63 16.16
CA VAL A 8 8.71 1.45 15.30
C VAL A 8 9.08 -0.03 15.26
N VAL A 9 9.10 -0.60 14.08
CA VAL A 9 9.46 -2.01 13.83
C VAL A 9 10.39 -2.11 12.63
N LYS A 10 11.20 -3.16 12.55
CA LYS A 10 11.97 -3.47 11.33
C LYS A 10 11.01 -3.94 10.25
N LEU A 11 11.19 -3.45 9.02
CA LEU A 11 10.36 -3.85 7.88
C LEU A 11 10.46 -5.36 7.61
N SER A 12 11.65 -5.92 7.77
CA SER A 12 11.89 -7.36 7.76
C SER A 12 13.13 -7.70 8.61
N THR A 13 13.32 -8.98 8.93
CA THR A 13 14.52 -9.45 9.66
C THR A 13 15.82 -9.29 8.86
N ARG A 14 15.73 -8.97 7.56
CA ARG A 14 16.85 -8.83 6.63
C ARG A 14 17.10 -7.40 6.17
N THR A 15 16.35 -6.42 6.72
CA THR A 15 16.50 -5.01 6.36
C THR A 15 16.73 -4.18 7.63
N GLU A 16 17.55 -3.14 7.50
CA GLU A 16 17.78 -2.13 8.55
C GLU A 16 16.68 -1.06 8.58
N ILE A 17 15.69 -1.15 7.68
CA ILE A 17 14.66 -0.13 7.52
C ILE A 17 13.65 -0.21 8.66
N ASP A 18 13.55 0.88 9.41
CA ASP A 18 12.51 1.10 10.39
C ASP A 18 11.25 1.63 9.74
N VAL A 19 10.12 1.06 10.11
CA VAL A 19 8.79 1.52 9.69
C VAL A 19 7.94 1.87 10.90
N ARG A 20 7.06 2.82 10.74
CA ARG A 20 6.05 3.20 11.73
C ARG A 20 4.78 2.39 11.45
N ARG A 21 4.57 1.33 12.22
CA ARG A 21 3.39 0.47 12.10
C ARG A 21 2.23 0.99 12.94
N ASN A 22 1.17 1.44 12.27
CA ASN A 22 -0.06 1.91 12.89
C ASN A 22 -1.09 0.79 13.06
N LEU A 23 -1.18 -0.13 12.09
CA LEU A 23 -2.06 -1.30 12.13
C LEU A 23 -1.25 -2.58 11.83
N PRO A 24 -1.55 -3.71 12.55
CA PRO A 24 -2.41 -3.80 13.70
C PRO A 24 -1.77 -3.18 14.95
N HIS A 25 -2.60 -2.60 15.81
CA HIS A 25 -2.20 -2.08 17.12
C HIS A 25 -2.96 -2.81 18.23
N ALA A 26 -2.42 -2.86 19.46
CA ALA A 26 -3.06 -3.55 20.60
C ALA A 26 -4.47 -3.01 20.90
N ARG A 27 -4.66 -1.69 20.74
CA ARG A 27 -5.93 -0.98 20.98
C ARG A 27 -6.82 -0.88 19.75
N LEU A 28 -6.28 -1.15 18.54
CA LEU A 28 -6.99 -1.00 17.27
C LEU A 28 -6.46 -2.05 16.27
N ARG A 29 -7.17 -3.15 16.12
CA ARG A 29 -6.72 -4.25 15.25
C ARG A 29 -6.91 -3.95 13.77
N ARG A 30 -7.97 -3.22 13.42
CA ARG A 30 -8.36 -2.90 12.04
C ARG A 30 -9.28 -1.69 12.00
N ILE A 31 -9.41 -1.09 10.82
CA ILE A 31 -10.40 -0.06 10.51
C ILE A 31 -11.18 -0.56 9.28
N GLY A 32 -12.41 -1.05 9.49
CA GLY A 32 -13.14 -1.72 8.42
C GLY A 32 -12.34 -2.89 7.85
N ALA A 33 -12.11 -2.90 6.54
CA ALA A 33 -11.29 -3.90 5.85
C ALA A 33 -9.78 -3.61 5.93
N TRP A 34 -9.35 -2.43 6.36
CA TRP A 34 -7.94 -2.11 6.58
C TRP A 34 -7.41 -2.88 7.79
N VAL A 35 -6.46 -3.80 7.56
CA VAL A 35 -5.88 -4.68 8.57
C VAL A 35 -4.40 -4.42 8.83
N PHE A 36 -3.77 -3.62 7.98
CA PHE A 36 -2.36 -3.28 8.07
C PHE A 36 -2.09 -1.87 7.56
N LEU A 37 -1.20 -1.15 8.24
CA LEU A 37 -0.68 0.14 7.81
C LEU A 37 0.73 0.30 8.35
N ASP A 38 1.70 0.29 7.45
CA ASP A 38 3.07 0.70 7.69
C ASP A 38 3.34 2.02 6.93
N HIS A 39 3.93 2.95 7.63
CA HIS A 39 4.42 4.19 7.07
C HIS A 39 5.95 4.20 7.16
N PHE A 40 6.64 4.29 6.05
CA PHE A 40 8.09 4.31 5.98
C PHE A 40 8.61 5.56 5.31
N GLY A 41 9.77 6.00 5.80
CA GLY A 41 10.42 7.22 5.36
C GLY A 41 9.84 8.51 5.98
N PRO A 42 10.29 9.69 5.46
CA PRO A 42 11.37 9.77 4.47
C PRO A 42 12.68 9.17 5.01
N THR A 43 13.32 8.34 4.21
CA THR A 43 14.59 7.70 4.59
C THR A 43 15.68 8.07 3.61
N ALA A 44 16.78 8.57 4.16
CA ALA A 44 17.98 8.90 3.40
C ALA A 44 18.92 7.70 3.18
N GLN A 45 18.44 6.46 3.37
CA GLN A 45 19.29 5.28 3.24
C GLN A 45 19.77 5.11 1.79
N VAL A 46 21.09 5.06 1.66
CA VAL A 46 21.80 4.96 0.37
C VAL A 46 21.44 3.65 -0.38
N ASP A 47 21.15 2.58 0.36
CA ASP A 47 20.86 1.26 -0.21
C ASP A 47 19.37 1.02 -0.52
N GLY A 48 18.50 1.96 -0.16
CA GLY A 48 17.07 1.88 -0.43
C GLY A 48 16.36 0.70 0.26
N MET A 49 15.06 0.58 -0.01
CA MET A 49 14.23 -0.53 0.46
C MET A 49 14.44 -1.75 -0.44
N LYS A 50 14.71 -2.91 0.16
CA LYS A 50 14.76 -4.20 -0.52
C LYS A 50 13.94 -5.21 0.27
N VAL A 51 12.70 -5.42 -0.15
CA VAL A 51 11.84 -6.48 0.40
C VAL A 51 11.92 -7.67 -0.54
N ALA A 52 12.54 -8.75 -0.06
CA ALA A 52 12.68 -9.99 -0.80
C ALA A 52 11.31 -10.63 -1.07
N SER A 53 11.25 -11.53 -2.05
CA SER A 53 10.02 -12.24 -2.40
C SER A 53 9.41 -12.94 -1.18
N HIS A 54 8.12 -12.68 -0.95
CA HIS A 54 7.31 -13.21 0.13
C HIS A 54 5.86 -13.37 -0.31
N PRO A 55 5.11 -14.35 0.25
CA PRO A 55 3.76 -14.64 -0.19
C PRO A 55 2.69 -13.90 0.62
N HIS A 56 1.54 -13.69 -0.05
CA HIS A 56 0.28 -13.24 0.55
C HIS A 56 -0.88 -14.12 0.10
N THR A 57 -1.91 -14.25 0.94
CA THR A 57 -3.18 -14.92 0.64
C THR A 57 -4.34 -14.18 1.28
N GLY A 58 -5.51 -14.19 0.64
CA GLY A 58 -6.77 -13.70 1.23
C GLY A 58 -6.84 -12.20 1.51
N LEU A 59 -5.96 -11.40 0.90
CA LEU A 59 -5.89 -9.95 1.08
C LEU A 59 -5.52 -9.23 -0.21
N GLN A 60 -5.63 -7.91 -0.20
CA GLN A 60 -5.02 -7.03 -1.19
C GLN A 60 -3.93 -6.19 -0.51
N THR A 61 -2.84 -5.91 -1.21
CA THR A 61 -1.83 -4.93 -0.80
C THR A 61 -1.98 -3.66 -1.61
N VAL A 62 -1.87 -2.51 -0.94
CA VAL A 62 -1.88 -1.18 -1.55
C VAL A 62 -0.56 -0.52 -1.24
N THR A 63 0.19 -0.16 -2.28
CA THR A 63 1.44 0.59 -2.15
C THR A 63 1.20 2.02 -2.63
N TRP A 64 1.43 3.00 -1.76
CA TRP A 64 1.23 4.43 -2.02
C TRP A 64 2.50 5.22 -1.69
N PRO A 65 3.30 5.63 -2.69
CA PRO A 65 4.47 6.46 -2.46
C PRO A 65 4.11 7.96 -2.45
N PHE A 66 4.64 8.69 -1.47
CA PHE A 66 4.64 10.14 -1.41
C PHE A 66 5.88 10.73 -2.09
N ALA A 67 7.01 10.00 -2.03
CA ALA A 67 8.27 10.34 -2.68
C ALA A 67 9.11 9.08 -2.91
N GLY A 68 10.03 9.16 -3.87
CA GLY A 68 10.83 8.01 -4.31
C GLY A 68 10.03 7.05 -5.18
N ARG A 69 10.68 6.01 -5.68
CA ARG A 69 10.09 5.04 -6.62
C ARG A 69 10.27 3.62 -6.11
N VAL A 70 9.28 2.78 -6.36
CA VAL A 70 9.30 1.37 -5.98
C VAL A 70 9.11 0.51 -7.22
N HIS A 71 10.00 -0.48 -7.41
CA HIS A 71 9.81 -1.54 -8.38
C HIS A 71 9.15 -2.73 -7.71
N HIS A 72 7.98 -3.11 -8.20
CA HIS A 72 7.23 -4.30 -7.83
C HIS A 72 7.49 -5.40 -8.85
N ALA A 73 7.69 -6.63 -8.36
CA ALA A 73 7.73 -7.83 -9.20
C ALA A 73 6.98 -8.95 -8.49
N ASP A 74 6.16 -9.74 -9.22
CA ASP A 74 5.34 -10.78 -8.63
C ASP A 74 5.34 -12.11 -9.41
N SER A 75 4.76 -13.15 -8.79
CA SER A 75 4.72 -14.52 -9.31
C SER A 75 3.73 -14.73 -10.46
N ILE A 76 2.88 -13.77 -10.80
CA ILE A 76 2.03 -13.81 -11.99
C ILE A 76 2.68 -13.11 -13.19
N GLY A 77 3.94 -12.63 -13.03
CA GLY A 77 4.76 -12.06 -14.10
C GLY A 77 4.71 -10.54 -14.20
N THR A 78 4.10 -9.86 -13.24
CA THR A 78 4.09 -8.39 -13.22
C THR A 78 5.48 -7.84 -12.91
N GLN A 79 5.85 -6.77 -13.63
CA GLN A 79 7.02 -5.94 -13.40
C GLN A 79 6.53 -4.49 -13.52
N GLN A 80 6.45 -3.75 -12.42
CA GLN A 80 5.89 -2.40 -12.43
C GLN A 80 6.73 -1.44 -11.59
N VAL A 81 7.10 -0.32 -12.17
CA VAL A 81 7.65 0.84 -11.43
C VAL A 81 6.47 1.71 -10.99
N LEU A 82 6.45 2.06 -9.71
CA LEU A 82 5.46 2.91 -9.09
C LEU A 82 6.07 4.27 -8.78
N GLU A 83 5.50 5.32 -9.31
CA GLU A 83 5.87 6.71 -9.10
C GLU A 83 5.04 7.36 -7.98
N PRO A 84 5.51 8.47 -7.37
CA PRO A 84 4.71 9.22 -6.40
C PRO A 84 3.37 9.68 -6.96
N GLY A 85 2.30 9.48 -6.17
CA GLY A 85 0.94 9.86 -6.55
C GLY A 85 0.22 8.84 -7.44
N GLU A 86 0.83 7.69 -7.69
CA GLU A 86 0.24 6.52 -8.33
C GLU A 86 -0.07 5.43 -7.31
N VAL A 87 -0.91 4.47 -7.63
CA VAL A 87 -1.22 3.34 -6.75
C VAL A 87 -0.99 1.99 -7.43
N ASN A 88 -0.34 1.08 -6.70
CA ASN A 88 -0.36 -0.34 -7.01
C ASN A 88 -1.35 -1.05 -6.08
N LEU A 89 -2.21 -1.87 -6.66
CA LEU A 89 -3.13 -2.77 -5.95
C LEU A 89 -2.87 -4.21 -6.37
N MET A 90 -2.27 -5.00 -5.49
CA MET A 90 -2.07 -6.44 -5.71
C MET A 90 -3.13 -7.23 -4.96
N THR A 91 -3.94 -8.00 -5.66
CA THR A 91 -4.93 -8.92 -5.08
C THR A 91 -4.29 -10.30 -4.94
N ALA A 92 -4.10 -10.74 -3.70
CA ALA A 92 -3.44 -12.03 -3.46
C ALA A 92 -4.38 -13.23 -3.69
N GLY A 93 -5.64 -13.12 -3.30
CA GLY A 93 -6.59 -14.21 -3.50
C GLY A 93 -6.09 -15.54 -2.95
N LEU A 94 -6.04 -16.58 -3.79
CA LEU A 94 -5.50 -17.91 -3.47
C LEU A 94 -4.02 -17.89 -3.09
N GLY A 95 -3.25 -16.95 -3.63
CA GLY A 95 -1.85 -16.78 -3.32
C GLY A 95 -1.07 -16.06 -4.42
N ILE A 96 -0.21 -15.14 -4.01
CA ILE A 96 0.77 -14.45 -4.85
C ILE A 96 2.02 -14.18 -4.03
N ALA A 97 3.19 -14.34 -4.63
CA ALA A 97 4.45 -13.91 -4.03
C ALA A 97 4.94 -12.67 -4.76
N HIS A 98 5.43 -11.68 -4.02
CA HIS A 98 5.98 -10.47 -4.61
C HIS A 98 7.21 -9.96 -3.87
N SER A 99 7.96 -9.10 -4.56
CA SER A 99 9.09 -8.34 -4.02
C SER A 99 8.92 -6.87 -4.33
N GLU A 100 9.44 -6.00 -3.47
CA GLU A 100 9.43 -4.55 -3.64
C GLU A 100 10.81 -3.97 -3.37
N VAL A 101 11.33 -3.21 -4.33
CA VAL A 101 12.67 -2.62 -4.25
C VAL A 101 12.58 -1.14 -4.62
N SER A 102 13.08 -0.26 -3.76
CA SER A 102 13.20 1.16 -4.13
C SER A 102 14.29 1.35 -5.17
N LEU A 103 14.06 2.25 -6.13
CA LEU A 103 15.00 2.52 -7.20
C LEU A 103 16.09 3.49 -6.74
N VAL A 104 17.34 3.11 -6.97
CA VAL A 104 18.51 3.95 -6.71
C VAL A 104 18.46 5.19 -7.60
N GLY A 105 18.89 6.35 -7.08
CA GLY A 105 18.90 7.63 -7.81
C GLY A 105 17.53 8.32 -7.87
N SER A 106 16.48 7.76 -7.24
CA SER A 106 15.24 8.46 -6.95
C SER A 106 15.38 9.29 -5.65
N ALA A 107 14.37 10.14 -5.38
CA ALA A 107 14.26 10.80 -4.09
C ALA A 107 14.21 9.77 -2.95
N ALA A 108 14.52 10.20 -1.73
CA ALA A 108 14.37 9.36 -0.53
C ALA A 108 12.97 8.75 -0.46
N LEU A 109 12.89 7.44 -0.24
CA LEU A 109 11.59 6.76 -0.22
C LEU A 109 10.76 7.22 0.97
N HIS A 110 9.55 7.66 0.67
CA HIS A 110 8.51 8.00 1.63
C HIS A 110 7.20 7.41 1.12
N ALA A 111 6.64 6.43 1.81
CA ALA A 111 5.48 5.71 1.31
C ALA A 111 4.62 5.13 2.44
N ALA A 112 3.39 4.75 2.09
CA ALA A 112 2.52 3.93 2.91
C ALA A 112 2.28 2.57 2.24
N GLN A 113 2.36 1.50 3.05
CA GLN A 113 1.95 0.15 2.68
C GLN A 113 0.73 -0.22 3.49
N LEU A 114 -0.36 -0.57 2.81
CA LEU A 114 -1.61 -0.93 3.46
C LEU A 114 -2.09 -2.29 2.97
N TRP A 115 -2.82 -3.02 3.81
CA TRP A 115 -3.48 -4.25 3.40
C TRP A 115 -4.96 -4.21 3.70
N LEU A 116 -5.71 -4.78 2.76
CA LEU A 116 -7.16 -4.95 2.80
C LEU A 116 -7.48 -6.44 2.97
N ALA A 117 -8.22 -6.80 3.99
CA ALA A 117 -8.76 -8.16 4.08
C ALA A 117 -9.82 -8.37 3.00
N LEU A 118 -9.70 -9.42 2.20
CA LEU A 118 -10.74 -9.83 1.27
C LEU A 118 -11.92 -10.46 2.02
N PRO A 119 -13.17 -10.12 1.64
CA PRO A 119 -14.36 -10.78 2.17
C PRO A 119 -14.37 -12.28 1.82
N SER A 120 -15.05 -13.07 2.65
CA SER A 120 -15.03 -14.54 2.59
C SER A 120 -15.45 -15.12 1.22
N ASN A 121 -16.37 -14.47 0.53
CA ASN A 121 -16.86 -14.90 -0.78
C ASN A 121 -15.87 -14.71 -1.93
N VAL A 122 -14.84 -13.87 -1.77
CA VAL A 122 -13.81 -13.58 -2.81
C VAL A 122 -12.37 -13.83 -2.32
N ARG A 123 -12.18 -14.22 -1.05
CA ARG A 123 -10.84 -14.41 -0.49
C ARG A 123 -9.97 -15.44 -1.22
N ASN A 124 -10.58 -16.34 -1.94
CA ASN A 124 -9.94 -17.41 -2.71
C ASN A 124 -10.03 -17.17 -4.25
N MET A 125 -10.25 -15.92 -4.67
CA MET A 125 -10.24 -15.57 -6.09
C MET A 125 -8.84 -15.73 -6.70
N ALA A 126 -8.75 -15.72 -8.03
CA ALA A 126 -7.46 -15.72 -8.70
C ALA A 126 -6.64 -14.46 -8.33
N PRO A 127 -5.32 -14.56 -8.19
CA PRO A 127 -4.47 -13.39 -7.95
C PRO A 127 -4.49 -12.45 -9.16
N SER A 128 -4.36 -11.16 -8.90
CA SER A 128 -4.29 -10.12 -9.93
C SER A 128 -3.48 -8.92 -9.46
N PHE A 129 -3.08 -8.09 -10.41
CA PHE A 129 -2.36 -6.85 -10.16
C PHE A 129 -2.97 -5.72 -10.98
N GLU A 130 -3.09 -4.54 -10.36
CA GLU A 130 -3.54 -3.32 -10.98
C GLU A 130 -2.54 -2.19 -10.67
N HIS A 131 -2.27 -1.36 -11.65
CA HIS A 131 -1.53 -0.11 -11.52
C HIS A 131 -2.37 1.03 -12.07
N HIS A 132 -2.50 2.12 -11.31
CA HIS A 132 -3.24 3.30 -11.73
C HIS A 132 -2.39 4.55 -11.53
N ALA A 133 -1.96 5.14 -12.63
CA ALA A 133 -1.22 6.40 -12.66
C ALA A 133 -2.17 7.62 -12.62
N ASP A 134 -3.30 7.51 -13.31
CA ASP A 134 -4.30 8.57 -13.37
C ASP A 134 -5.39 8.34 -12.33
N LEU A 135 -5.26 9.02 -11.21
CA LEU A 135 -6.22 8.92 -10.11
C LEU A 135 -7.10 10.17 -10.03
N PRO A 136 -8.38 10.01 -9.68
CA PRO A 136 -9.30 11.12 -9.63
C PRO A 136 -8.96 12.09 -8.49
N VAL A 137 -8.97 13.37 -8.82
CA VAL A 137 -8.70 14.49 -7.91
C VAL A 137 -9.95 15.32 -7.74
N LYS A 138 -10.24 15.73 -6.50
CA LYS A 138 -11.32 16.66 -6.17
C LYS A 138 -10.80 17.84 -5.37
N THR A 139 -11.20 19.05 -5.78
CA THR A 139 -10.92 20.26 -5.00
C THR A 139 -12.00 20.46 -3.94
N ILE A 140 -11.59 20.70 -2.71
CA ILE A 140 -12.45 20.92 -1.54
C ILE A 140 -11.97 22.20 -0.86
N GLY A 141 -12.61 23.32 -1.15
CA GLY A 141 -12.13 24.63 -0.69
C GLY A 141 -10.74 24.96 -1.25
N ALA A 142 -9.77 25.17 -0.39
CA ALA A 142 -8.37 25.43 -0.76
C ALA A 142 -7.51 24.15 -0.86
N ALA A 143 -8.07 22.98 -0.56
CA ALA A 143 -7.37 21.70 -0.59
C ALA A 143 -7.72 20.90 -1.84
N THR A 144 -6.83 20.02 -2.25
CA THR A 144 -7.07 18.97 -3.25
C THR A 144 -7.04 17.62 -2.57
N MET A 145 -7.91 16.71 -3.00
CA MET A 145 -7.99 15.34 -2.50
C MET A 145 -7.84 14.40 -3.70
N LYS A 146 -6.88 13.48 -3.63
CA LYS A 146 -6.70 12.39 -4.59
C LYS A 146 -7.23 11.09 -3.97
N VAL A 147 -8.24 10.45 -4.59
CA VAL A 147 -8.81 9.19 -4.12
C VAL A 147 -8.09 8.03 -4.80
N PHE A 148 -7.24 7.32 -4.07
CA PHE A 148 -6.47 6.20 -4.62
C PHE A 148 -7.16 4.84 -4.39
N ILE A 149 -8.07 4.71 -3.40
CA ILE A 149 -8.85 3.50 -3.14
C ILE A 149 -10.27 3.85 -2.74
N GLY A 150 -11.26 3.13 -3.30
CA GLY A 150 -12.67 3.26 -2.96
C GLY A 150 -13.33 4.52 -3.49
N GLU A 151 -14.29 5.06 -2.74
CA GLU A 151 -15.06 6.24 -3.15
C GLU A 151 -15.22 7.21 -1.98
N HIS A 152 -15.01 8.49 -2.23
CA HIS A 152 -15.25 9.56 -1.25
C HIS A 152 -15.78 10.84 -1.92
N LEU A 153 -16.82 11.43 -1.30
CA LEU A 153 -17.46 12.68 -1.77
C LEU A 153 -17.81 12.66 -3.27
N GLY A 154 -18.29 11.52 -3.77
CA GLY A 154 -18.66 11.34 -5.19
C GLY A 154 -17.48 11.20 -6.14
N THR A 155 -16.26 11.02 -5.63
CA THR A 155 -15.05 10.75 -6.39
C THR A 155 -14.62 9.31 -6.16
N LYS A 156 -14.55 8.50 -7.22
CA LYS A 156 -14.29 7.05 -7.14
C LYS A 156 -12.97 6.69 -7.81
N SER A 157 -12.12 5.98 -7.08
CA SER A 157 -10.91 5.37 -7.62
C SER A 157 -11.24 4.29 -8.66
N PRO A 158 -10.42 4.12 -9.71
CA PRO A 158 -10.54 3.00 -10.64
C PRO A 158 -10.12 1.65 -10.03
N ALA A 159 -9.39 1.64 -8.92
CA ALA A 159 -8.86 0.43 -8.29
C ALA A 159 -9.98 -0.49 -7.78
N SER A 160 -9.90 -1.79 -8.11
CA SER A 160 -10.92 -2.80 -7.82
C SER A 160 -10.87 -3.26 -6.37
N VAL A 161 -11.82 -2.82 -5.54
CA VAL A 161 -11.93 -3.22 -4.14
C VAL A 161 -13.24 -3.97 -3.87
N TYR A 162 -13.21 -4.87 -2.89
CA TYR A 162 -14.29 -5.81 -2.58
C TYR A 162 -14.96 -5.51 -1.24
N SER A 163 -14.61 -4.40 -0.60
CA SER A 163 -15.20 -3.92 0.65
C SER A 163 -15.41 -2.41 0.60
N PRO A 164 -16.42 -1.87 1.28
CA PRO A 164 -16.57 -0.42 1.45
C PRO A 164 -15.40 0.12 2.26
N LEU A 165 -14.61 1.01 1.67
CA LEU A 165 -13.44 1.65 2.30
C LEU A 165 -12.99 2.86 1.49
N ILE A 166 -12.12 3.67 2.09
CA ILE A 166 -11.57 4.88 1.48
C ILE A 166 -10.07 4.91 1.73
N GLY A 167 -9.30 5.22 0.67
CA GLY A 167 -7.93 5.68 0.72
C GLY A 167 -7.82 6.95 -0.11
N ALA A 168 -7.47 8.05 0.54
CA ALA A 168 -7.32 9.35 -0.10
C ALA A 168 -6.18 10.15 0.55
N GLU A 169 -5.54 10.99 -0.24
CA GLU A 169 -4.53 11.97 0.15
C GLU A 169 -4.99 13.38 -0.20
#